data_646bd50e20bc8d2396c167faf000b5e4
#
_entry.id   646bd50e20bc8d2396c167faf000b5e4
#
_cell.length_a   1.000
_cell.length_b   1.000
_cell.length_c   1.000
_cell.angle_alpha   90.00
_cell.angle_beta   90.00
_cell.angle_gamma   90.00
#
_symmetry.space_group_name_H-M   'P 1'
#
loop_
_entity.id
_entity.type
_entity.pdbx_description
1 polymer ?
#
loop_
_entity_poly.entity_id
_entity_poly.type
_entity_poly.pdbx_seq_one_letter_code
_entity_poly.pdbx_strand_id
1 'polypeptide(L)'
;MKFRWKLVIVTMLIVSFSFGFGGMLLIQNSYHATLKQEKKAARNSYETILRMLKEIDEMDDTYQNQTFASVLKRLSNQGLLGDTSVRLLKEKNGVAQWNQPVYYNRKNDDFKKGGHFTTRQGEAVIFQRKNRIYYQITSRISYGKEKLVFQGAYDISEVYQTRHKQLVSFRKIFAVVLGIGILLSYFLASILTKPLQRLSQVSKQIADGDYSVRVPVHTEDEIGELSINFNYMTEQLVEKLMKLDQLLKNQEEFMGSLAHEMKTPLTSIIGYADLMRMESLSEEEQKEACSYIYSEGKRLQNLSLKLMKLLVLKNQEFQMQKQDLEPMIRAVAASMQYRLEEQKVLLNLNLKSVVCKIEPDLLKSLILNLMDNALKSMDEGGILSIENKATEEGAKIYISDNGCGMPKEEISKITEAFYRVDKSRSRKQGGVGLGLALCKEIVRIHHGDMEFISQPGKGTTVMITIGGCDEKTN
;
A
#
# COMPACT_ATOMS: atom_id res chain seq x y z
N MET A 1 12.18 -0.09 20.65
CA MET A 1 13.03 -1.07 19.95
C MET A 1 12.73 -1.00 18.46
N LYS A 2 13.73 -0.85 17.57
CA LYS A 2 13.55 -0.75 16.12
C LYS A 2 12.99 -2.08 15.57
N PHE A 3 12.11 -2.02 14.55
CA PHE A 3 11.44 -3.19 13.95
C PHE A 3 12.39 -4.34 13.58
N ARG A 4 13.59 -4.01 13.08
CA ARG A 4 14.67 -4.99 12.79
C ARG A 4 14.98 -5.92 13.97
N TRP A 5 15.14 -5.37 15.18
CA TRP A 5 15.45 -6.15 16.37
C TRP A 5 14.29 -7.04 16.83
N LYS A 6 13.05 -6.59 16.62
CA LYS A 6 11.87 -7.44 16.90
C LYS A 6 11.87 -8.68 16.01
N LEU A 7 12.14 -8.50 14.71
CA LEU A 7 12.19 -9.60 13.76
C LEU A 7 13.32 -10.60 14.11
N VAL A 8 14.54 -10.10 14.39
CA VAL A 8 15.67 -10.94 14.79
C VAL A 8 15.35 -11.73 16.05
N ILE A 9 14.75 -11.14 17.06
CA ILE A 9 14.40 -11.85 18.31
C ILE A 9 13.37 -12.94 18.06
N VAL A 10 12.32 -12.65 17.30
CA VAL A 10 11.26 -13.64 17.01
C VAL A 10 11.83 -14.83 16.23
N THR A 11 12.61 -14.58 15.19
CA THR A 11 13.23 -15.66 14.40
C THR A 11 14.21 -16.47 15.24
N MET A 12 15.00 -15.83 16.12
CA MET A 12 15.91 -16.51 17.02
C MET A 12 15.19 -17.37 18.05
N LEU A 13 14.08 -16.90 18.61
CA LEU A 13 13.27 -17.71 19.53
C LEU A 13 12.73 -18.96 18.85
N ILE A 14 12.23 -18.85 17.61
CA ILE A 14 11.71 -19.98 16.85
C ILE A 14 12.83 -20.98 16.56
N VAL A 15 13.97 -20.53 16.05
CA VAL A 15 15.13 -21.40 15.74
C VAL A 15 15.68 -22.07 17.00
N SER A 16 15.86 -21.30 18.08
CA SER A 16 16.35 -21.82 19.36
C SER A 16 15.43 -22.87 19.95
N PHE A 17 14.12 -22.63 19.95
CA PHE A 17 13.14 -23.58 20.45
C PHE A 17 13.09 -24.86 19.59
N SER A 18 12.95 -24.70 18.27
CA SER A 18 12.82 -25.84 17.35
C SER A 18 14.06 -26.73 17.36
N PHE A 19 15.23 -26.12 17.20
CA PHE A 19 16.49 -26.88 17.14
C PHE A 19 16.90 -27.42 18.52
N GLY A 20 16.72 -26.61 19.59
CA GLY A 20 17.03 -27.00 20.96
C GLY A 20 16.16 -28.17 21.44
N PHE A 21 14.83 -28.04 21.26
CA PHE A 21 13.88 -29.08 21.66
C PHE A 21 14.03 -30.36 20.81
N GLY A 22 14.11 -30.20 19.48
CA GLY A 22 14.30 -31.34 18.57
C GLY A 22 15.58 -32.10 18.81
N GLY A 23 16.71 -31.40 18.99
CA GLY A 23 18.00 -32.02 19.27
C GLY A 23 18.02 -32.74 20.62
N MET A 24 17.40 -32.14 21.67
CA MET A 24 17.31 -32.79 22.98
C MET A 24 16.46 -34.06 22.92
N LEU A 25 15.32 -34.05 22.19
CA LEU A 25 14.49 -35.24 21.98
C LEU A 25 15.25 -36.35 21.26
N LEU A 26 16.01 -36.02 20.21
CA LEU A 26 16.79 -37.00 19.47
C LEU A 26 17.85 -37.68 20.36
N ILE A 27 18.60 -36.90 21.14
CA ILE A 27 19.59 -37.42 22.07
C ILE A 27 18.92 -38.30 23.12
N GLN A 28 17.77 -37.86 23.68
CA GLN A 28 17.02 -38.61 24.66
C GLN A 28 16.53 -39.96 24.10
N ASN A 29 15.95 -39.96 22.91
CA ASN A 29 15.49 -41.16 22.24
C ASN A 29 16.65 -42.13 21.90
N SER A 30 17.74 -41.59 21.37
CA SER A 30 18.96 -42.39 21.11
C SER A 30 19.48 -43.04 22.37
N TYR A 31 19.57 -42.29 23.47
CA TYR A 31 20.02 -42.82 24.78
C TYR A 31 19.10 -43.94 25.27
N HIS A 32 17.77 -43.73 25.23
CA HIS A 32 16.83 -44.78 25.66
C HIS A 32 16.88 -46.01 24.79
N ALA A 33 17.02 -45.88 23.49
CA ALA A 33 17.17 -46.97 22.56
C ALA A 33 18.43 -47.80 22.84
N THR A 34 19.57 -47.13 22.93
CA THR A 34 20.86 -47.80 23.21
C THR A 34 20.87 -48.43 24.60
N LEU A 35 20.35 -47.75 25.63
CA LEU A 35 20.25 -48.34 26.97
C LEU A 35 19.34 -49.59 26.99
N LYS A 36 18.25 -49.58 26.27
CA LYS A 36 17.33 -50.74 26.12
C LYS A 36 18.03 -51.89 25.43
N GLN A 37 18.79 -51.60 24.38
CA GLN A 37 19.56 -52.63 23.65
C GLN A 37 20.63 -53.26 24.51
N GLU A 38 21.44 -52.45 25.24
CA GLU A 38 22.48 -52.97 26.15
C GLU A 38 21.87 -53.80 27.28
N LYS A 39 20.81 -53.35 27.91
CA LYS A 39 20.06 -54.11 28.92
C LYS A 39 19.57 -55.46 28.36
N LYS A 40 19.07 -55.48 27.13
CA LYS A 40 18.60 -56.73 26.47
C LYS A 40 19.79 -57.67 26.18
N ALA A 41 20.91 -57.13 25.66
CA ALA A 41 22.13 -57.91 25.41
C ALA A 41 22.67 -58.50 26.71
N ALA A 42 22.78 -57.71 27.77
CA ALA A 42 23.19 -58.15 29.09
C ALA A 42 22.28 -59.25 29.65
N ARG A 43 20.96 -59.09 29.49
CA ARG A 43 20.00 -60.11 29.95
C ARG A 43 20.14 -61.39 29.17
N ASN A 44 20.25 -61.35 27.84
CA ASN A 44 20.45 -62.54 27.01
C ASN A 44 21.76 -63.29 27.38
N SER A 45 22.85 -62.54 27.54
CA SER A 45 24.14 -63.14 27.99
C SER A 45 24.01 -63.80 29.37
N TYR A 46 23.33 -63.11 30.29
CA TYR A 46 23.10 -63.63 31.64
C TYR A 46 22.25 -64.94 31.60
N GLU A 47 21.16 -64.96 30.84
CA GLU A 47 20.31 -66.12 30.70
C GLU A 47 21.00 -67.31 30.04
N THR A 48 21.89 -67.01 29.08
CA THR A 48 22.69 -68.05 28.42
C THR A 48 23.62 -68.74 29.42
N ILE A 49 24.36 -67.94 30.24
CA ILE A 49 25.26 -68.48 31.29
C ILE A 49 24.43 -69.24 32.32
N LEU A 50 23.25 -68.72 32.70
CA LEU A 50 22.37 -69.37 33.68
C LEU A 50 21.83 -70.73 33.14
N ARG A 51 21.48 -70.85 31.86
CA ARG A 51 21.06 -72.10 31.25
C ARG A 51 22.21 -73.12 31.25
N MET A 52 23.39 -72.72 30.81
CA MET A 52 24.58 -73.59 30.85
C MET A 52 24.84 -74.15 32.25
N LEU A 53 24.65 -73.33 33.29
CA LEU A 53 24.83 -73.76 34.68
C LEU A 53 23.71 -74.79 35.11
N LYS A 54 22.50 -74.61 34.64
CA LYS A 54 21.38 -75.55 34.94
C LYS A 54 21.49 -76.87 34.20
N GLU A 55 21.86 -76.82 32.90
CA GLU A 55 22.09 -78.09 32.11
C GLU A 55 23.15 -78.93 32.73
N ILE A 56 24.18 -78.36 33.35
CA ILE A 56 25.21 -79.09 34.04
C ILE A 56 24.67 -79.71 35.33
N ASP A 57 23.70 -79.08 36.04
CA ASP A 57 23.04 -79.66 37.24
C ASP A 57 22.18 -80.88 36.87
N GLU A 58 21.58 -80.89 35.63
CA GLU A 58 20.70 -81.94 35.14
C GLU A 58 21.45 -83.16 34.55
N MET A 59 22.73 -82.97 34.13
CA MET A 59 23.57 -84.06 33.57
C MET A 59 24.26 -84.92 34.66
N ASP A 60 23.54 -85.21 35.70
CA ASP A 60 24.03 -85.82 36.95
C ASP A 60 24.31 -87.34 36.78
N ASP A 61 25.40 -87.89 36.91
CA ASP A 61 25.98 -89.08 37.50
C ASP A 61 27.45 -89.31 37.14
N THR A 62 27.97 -88.63 36.14
CA THR A 62 29.35 -88.82 35.67
C THR A 62 30.30 -87.62 36.08
N TYR A 63 29.74 -86.49 36.61
CA TYR A 63 30.49 -85.25 36.92
C TYR A 63 30.37 -84.79 38.39
N GLN A 64 30.05 -85.72 39.30
CA GLN A 64 29.79 -85.36 40.74
C GLN A 64 30.90 -84.57 41.48
N ASN A 65 32.03 -84.32 40.82
CA ASN A 65 33.15 -83.50 41.42
C ASN A 65 33.30 -82.10 40.80
N GLN A 66 32.44 -81.67 39.87
CA GLN A 66 32.54 -80.26 39.28
C GLN A 66 31.55 -79.32 40.00
N THR A 67 32.04 -78.43 40.81
CA THR A 67 31.26 -77.35 41.39
C THR A 67 30.99 -76.28 40.37
N PHE A 68 29.87 -75.58 40.45
CA PHE A 68 29.56 -74.42 39.60
C PHE A 68 30.73 -73.43 39.52
N ALA A 69 31.50 -73.29 40.57
CA ALA A 69 32.70 -72.45 40.58
C ALA A 69 33.76 -72.92 39.57
N SER A 70 33.98 -74.29 39.43
CA SER A 70 34.95 -74.79 38.45
C SER A 70 34.47 -74.62 37.00
N VAL A 71 33.16 -74.73 36.73
CA VAL A 71 32.58 -74.47 35.42
C VAL A 71 32.71 -72.97 35.06
N LEU A 72 32.33 -72.06 35.93
CA LEU A 72 32.49 -70.63 35.71
C LEU A 72 33.96 -70.24 35.50
N LYS A 73 34.91 -70.91 36.23
CA LYS A 73 36.34 -70.72 36.04
C LYS A 73 36.81 -71.17 34.64
N ARG A 74 36.29 -72.30 34.16
CA ARG A 74 36.59 -72.82 32.82
C ARG A 74 36.01 -71.91 31.73
N LEU A 75 34.74 -71.46 31.86
CA LEU A 75 34.11 -70.49 30.94
C LEU A 75 34.89 -69.16 30.91
N SER A 76 35.36 -68.69 32.05
CA SER A 76 36.19 -67.49 32.16
C SER A 76 37.52 -67.66 31.43
N ASN A 77 38.22 -68.81 31.64
CA ASN A 77 39.49 -69.10 30.99
C ASN A 77 39.38 -69.28 29.46
N GLN A 78 38.23 -69.74 28.99
CA GLN A 78 37.94 -69.87 27.57
C GLN A 78 37.46 -68.55 26.94
N GLY A 79 37.39 -67.45 27.68
CA GLY A 79 36.92 -66.13 27.18
C GLY A 79 35.42 -66.06 26.92
N LEU A 80 34.66 -67.13 27.24
CA LEU A 80 33.21 -67.22 26.97
C LEU A 80 32.37 -66.26 27.83
N LEU A 81 32.93 -65.73 28.94
CA LEU A 81 32.28 -64.74 29.77
C LEU A 81 32.47 -63.29 29.26
N GLY A 82 33.32 -63.11 28.24
CA GLY A 82 33.64 -61.78 27.71
C GLY A 82 34.04 -60.78 28.80
N ASP A 83 33.48 -59.58 28.72
CA ASP A 83 33.70 -58.52 29.72
C ASP A 83 32.72 -58.57 30.92
N THR A 84 31.91 -59.62 31.01
CA THR A 84 30.93 -59.78 32.08
C THR A 84 31.64 -60.13 33.40
N SER A 85 31.39 -59.38 34.47
CA SER A 85 31.75 -59.74 35.80
C SER A 85 30.71 -60.69 36.38
N VAL A 86 31.08 -61.88 36.76
CA VAL A 86 30.19 -62.87 37.38
C VAL A 86 30.65 -63.20 38.80
N ARG A 87 29.67 -63.38 39.69
CA ARG A 87 29.90 -63.75 41.09
C ARG A 87 28.86 -64.79 41.54
N LEU A 88 29.35 -65.80 42.26
CA LEU A 88 28.55 -66.80 42.87
C LEU A 88 28.68 -66.71 44.38
N LEU A 89 27.55 -66.62 45.08
CA LEU A 89 27.48 -66.50 46.54
C LEU A 89 26.72 -67.69 47.12
N LYS A 90 27.10 -68.12 48.31
CA LYS A 90 26.31 -69.10 49.10
C LYS A 90 25.17 -68.39 49.81
N GLU A 91 23.98 -68.94 49.81
CA GLU A 91 22.88 -68.48 50.60
C GLU A 91 22.77 -69.28 51.88
N LYS A 92 22.74 -68.64 53.06
CA LYS A 92 22.52 -69.24 54.36
C LYS A 92 21.38 -68.54 55.06
N ASN A 93 20.37 -69.25 55.48
CA ASN A 93 19.16 -68.73 56.12
C ASN A 93 18.49 -67.59 55.34
N GLY A 94 18.40 -67.72 53.98
CA GLY A 94 17.78 -66.71 53.12
C GLY A 94 18.63 -65.45 52.84
N VAL A 95 19.84 -65.37 53.32
CA VAL A 95 20.76 -64.25 53.14
C VAL A 95 22.00 -64.66 52.39
N ALA A 96 22.35 -63.92 51.32
CA ALA A 96 23.57 -64.17 50.56
C ALA A 96 24.81 -63.78 51.35
N GLN A 97 25.83 -64.64 51.37
CA GLN A 97 27.07 -64.37 52.11
C GLN A 97 28.01 -63.48 51.26
N TRP A 98 27.84 -62.21 51.33
CA TRP A 98 28.55 -61.22 50.47
C TRP A 98 30.06 -61.17 50.67
N ASN A 99 30.56 -61.49 51.83
CA ASN A 99 31.96 -61.37 52.17
C ASN A 99 32.79 -62.62 51.78
N GLN A 100 32.13 -63.72 51.44
CA GLN A 100 32.75 -64.97 51.07
C GLN A 100 32.13 -65.56 49.76
N PRO A 101 32.46 -64.95 48.62
CA PRO A 101 31.96 -65.48 47.35
C PRO A 101 32.55 -66.85 47.08
N VAL A 102 31.68 -67.77 46.58
CA VAL A 102 32.11 -69.08 46.14
C VAL A 102 32.99 -68.99 44.89
N TYR A 103 32.66 -68.05 44.03
CA TYR A 103 33.42 -67.72 42.83
C TYR A 103 33.26 -66.28 42.41
N TYR A 104 34.25 -65.68 41.79
CA TYR A 104 34.21 -64.43 41.02
C TYR A 104 35.32 -64.45 39.97
N ASN A 105 35.03 -63.95 38.77
CA ASN A 105 36.01 -63.89 37.66
C ASN A 105 36.77 -62.56 37.60
N ARG A 106 36.25 -61.49 38.18
CA ARG A 106 36.84 -60.15 38.27
C ARG A 106 36.79 -59.67 39.73
N LYS A 107 37.35 -58.46 40.02
CA LYS A 107 37.37 -57.91 41.36
C LYS A 107 35.99 -57.91 41.99
N ASN A 108 35.87 -58.47 43.21
CA ASN A 108 34.60 -58.53 43.93
C ASN A 108 33.94 -57.16 44.14
N ASP A 109 34.70 -56.12 43.84
CA ASP A 109 34.27 -54.73 43.92
C ASP A 109 33.34 -54.29 42.74
N ASP A 110 33.25 -55.06 41.66
CA ASP A 110 32.34 -54.75 40.52
C ASP A 110 30.87 -55.02 40.81
N PHE A 111 30.50 -55.35 42.03
CA PHE A 111 29.14 -55.71 42.41
C PHE A 111 28.62 -54.80 43.55
N LYS A 112 27.32 -54.49 43.48
CA LYS A 112 26.64 -53.77 44.59
C LYS A 112 26.56 -54.73 45.81
N LYS A 113 27.08 -54.23 46.92
CA LYS A 113 26.98 -54.91 48.22
C LYS A 113 25.70 -54.52 48.94
N GLY A 114 24.98 -55.54 49.47
CA GLY A 114 23.80 -55.27 50.29
C GLY A 114 22.51 -55.14 49.50
N GLY A 115 21.44 -55.69 50.02
CA GLY A 115 20.06 -55.68 49.55
C GLY A 115 19.33 -56.91 50.03
N HIS A 116 18.16 -56.72 50.63
CA HIS A 116 17.23 -57.86 50.85
C HIS A 116 16.68 -58.19 49.45
N PHE A 117 17.09 -59.32 48.88
CA PHE A 117 16.56 -59.82 47.63
C PHE A 117 15.20 -60.46 47.90
N THR A 118 14.16 -59.78 47.46
CA THR A 118 12.84 -60.39 47.33
C THR A 118 12.87 -61.56 46.33
N THR A 119 12.10 -62.57 46.53
CA THR A 119 12.13 -63.88 45.90
C THR A 119 11.90 -63.93 44.38
N ARG A 120 11.99 -62.83 43.64
CA ARG A 120 11.77 -62.83 42.17
C ARG A 120 13.09 -63.12 41.44
N GLN A 121 13.05 -64.16 40.59
CA GLN A 121 14.12 -64.46 39.64
C GLN A 121 14.38 -63.29 38.70
N GLY A 122 15.65 -62.84 38.57
CA GLY A 122 16.07 -61.86 37.57
C GLY A 122 15.86 -60.40 37.97
N GLU A 123 16.00 -60.06 39.26
CA GLU A 123 16.04 -58.65 39.69
C GLU A 123 17.24 -57.95 39.13
N ALA A 124 17.02 -56.81 38.48
CA ALA A 124 18.10 -56.04 37.80
C ALA A 124 18.22 -54.63 38.38
N VAL A 125 19.44 -54.20 38.65
CA VAL A 125 19.72 -52.87 39.25
C VAL A 125 20.88 -52.22 38.48
N ILE A 126 20.73 -50.91 38.21
CA ILE A 126 21.85 -50.08 37.71
C ILE A 126 22.51 -49.41 38.89
N PHE A 127 23.83 -49.43 38.95
CA PHE A 127 24.60 -48.73 39.95
C PHE A 127 25.90 -48.20 39.40
N GLN A 128 26.43 -47.15 40.01
CA GLN A 128 27.72 -46.56 39.65
C GLN A 128 28.79 -46.91 40.68
N ARG A 129 29.96 -47.28 40.17
CA ARG A 129 31.12 -47.54 41.03
C ARG A 129 32.44 -47.13 40.33
N LYS A 130 33.29 -46.38 41.03
CA LYS A 130 34.59 -45.95 40.50
C LYS A 130 34.59 -45.34 39.11
N ASN A 131 33.67 -44.55 38.71
CA ASN A 131 33.57 -43.98 37.37
C ASN A 131 33.04 -44.93 36.27
N ARG A 132 32.52 -46.08 36.63
CA ARG A 132 31.86 -47.03 35.73
C ARG A 132 30.42 -47.25 36.17
N ILE A 133 29.55 -47.56 35.23
CA ILE A 133 28.12 -47.80 35.46
C ILE A 133 27.83 -49.22 35.04
N TYR A 134 27.29 -49.98 35.99
CA TYR A 134 27.00 -51.37 35.82
C TYR A 134 25.53 -51.66 35.83
N TYR A 135 25.10 -52.62 34.97
CA TYR A 135 23.78 -53.21 35.00
C TYR A 135 23.93 -54.60 35.62
N GLN A 136 23.49 -54.79 36.84
CA GLN A 136 23.62 -56.04 37.59
C GLN A 136 22.29 -56.80 37.57
N ILE A 137 22.36 -58.10 37.17
CA ILE A 137 21.25 -59.03 37.25
C ILE A 137 21.57 -60.08 38.31
N THR A 138 20.56 -60.42 39.14
CA THR A 138 20.72 -61.37 40.23
C THR A 138 19.64 -62.41 40.17
N SER A 139 20.01 -63.69 40.27
CA SER A 139 19.06 -64.80 40.36
C SER A 139 19.48 -65.80 41.47
N ARG A 140 18.50 -66.48 42.04
CA ARG A 140 18.72 -67.63 42.89
C ARG A 140 18.76 -68.90 42.02
N ILE A 141 19.74 -69.73 42.30
CA ILE A 141 19.90 -71.05 41.69
C ILE A 141 20.08 -72.09 42.79
N SER A 142 19.56 -73.29 42.55
CA SER A 142 19.74 -74.45 43.44
C SER A 142 20.73 -75.41 42.80
N TYR A 143 21.63 -75.95 43.54
CA TYR A 143 22.54 -77.02 43.12
C TYR A 143 22.55 -78.13 44.18
N GLY A 144 21.94 -79.25 43.89
CA GLY A 144 21.67 -80.25 44.83
C GLY A 144 20.93 -79.69 46.09
N LYS A 145 21.52 -79.86 47.28
CA LYS A 145 20.95 -79.30 48.51
C LYS A 145 21.39 -77.87 48.86
N GLU A 146 22.28 -77.25 48.06
CA GLU A 146 22.82 -75.91 48.30
C GLU A 146 22.01 -74.86 47.54
N LYS A 147 21.69 -73.76 48.21
CA LYS A 147 21.11 -72.57 47.63
C LYS A 147 22.23 -71.57 47.35
N LEU A 148 22.30 -71.12 46.09
CA LEU A 148 23.32 -70.16 45.62
C LEU A 148 22.66 -68.93 45.00
N VAL A 149 23.37 -67.81 45.05
CA VAL A 149 22.95 -66.59 44.36
C VAL A 149 23.97 -66.27 43.25
N PHE A 150 23.51 -66.32 42.01
CA PHE A 150 24.31 -65.98 40.84
C PHE A 150 24.06 -64.51 40.49
N GLN A 151 25.15 -63.77 40.25
CA GLN A 151 25.14 -62.38 39.86
C GLN A 151 26.00 -62.15 38.63
N GLY A 152 25.47 -61.43 37.67
CA GLY A 152 26.20 -60.90 36.51
C GLY A 152 26.14 -59.39 36.50
N ALA A 153 27.30 -58.74 36.39
CA ALA A 153 27.41 -57.29 36.27
C ALA A 153 28.04 -56.95 34.91
N TYR A 154 27.30 -56.17 34.14
CA TYR A 154 27.63 -55.74 32.78
C TYR A 154 27.99 -54.24 32.81
N ASP A 155 29.13 -53.88 32.24
CA ASP A 155 29.56 -52.52 32.12
C ASP A 155 28.77 -51.81 31.02
N ILE A 156 27.94 -50.87 31.38
CA ILE A 156 27.12 -50.05 30.48
C ILE A 156 27.62 -48.60 30.45
N SER A 157 28.84 -48.34 30.87
CA SER A 157 29.42 -46.98 30.95
C SER A 157 29.48 -46.28 29.59
N GLU A 158 29.66 -47.06 28.50
CA GLU A 158 29.73 -46.53 27.14
C GLU A 158 28.44 -45.84 26.71
N VAL A 159 27.28 -46.32 27.13
CA VAL A 159 25.98 -45.66 26.86
C VAL A 159 25.96 -44.24 27.44
N TYR A 160 26.41 -44.09 28.67
CA TYR A 160 26.46 -42.79 29.35
C TYR A 160 27.56 -41.85 28.79
N GLN A 161 28.73 -42.40 28.42
CA GLN A 161 29.79 -41.68 27.77
C GLN A 161 29.35 -41.17 26.40
N THR A 162 28.69 -42.01 25.61
CA THR A 162 28.16 -41.67 24.30
C THR A 162 27.11 -40.56 24.40
N ARG A 163 26.20 -40.66 25.35
CA ARG A 163 25.24 -39.57 25.65
C ARG A 163 25.95 -38.28 26.00
N HIS A 164 26.98 -38.33 26.84
CA HIS A 164 27.74 -37.14 27.21
C HIS A 164 28.45 -36.51 25.99
N LYS A 165 29.11 -37.33 25.16
CA LYS A 165 29.74 -36.87 23.90
C LYS A 165 28.70 -36.23 22.97
N GLN A 166 27.52 -36.85 22.81
CA GLN A 166 26.44 -36.30 22.01
C GLN A 166 25.96 -34.95 22.52
N LEU A 167 25.78 -34.80 23.84
CA LEU A 167 25.38 -33.51 24.44
C LEU A 167 26.44 -32.40 24.27
N VAL A 168 27.72 -32.74 24.37
CA VAL A 168 28.81 -31.78 24.14
C VAL A 168 28.86 -31.35 22.68
N SER A 169 28.78 -32.30 21.74
CA SER A 169 28.77 -32.04 20.31
C SER A 169 27.51 -31.21 19.93
N PHE A 170 26.36 -31.55 20.46
CA PHE A 170 25.13 -30.82 20.24
C PHE A 170 25.26 -29.37 20.70
N ARG A 171 25.81 -29.10 21.91
CA ARG A 171 26.02 -27.72 22.39
C ARG A 171 26.89 -26.90 21.46
N LYS A 172 27.96 -27.48 20.92
CA LYS A 172 28.84 -26.80 19.96
C LYS A 172 28.09 -26.46 18.65
N ILE A 173 27.38 -27.44 18.09
CA ILE A 173 26.62 -27.26 16.85
C ILE A 173 25.51 -26.21 17.08
N PHE A 174 24.83 -26.29 18.22
CA PHE A 174 23.76 -25.35 18.58
C PHE A 174 24.26 -23.92 18.67
N ALA A 175 25.43 -23.70 19.29
CA ALA A 175 26.06 -22.37 19.38
C ALA A 175 26.42 -21.80 17.99
N VAL A 176 26.92 -22.66 17.08
CA VAL A 176 27.26 -22.24 15.70
C VAL A 176 26.00 -21.90 14.92
N VAL A 177 24.96 -22.74 15.01
CA VAL A 177 23.67 -22.51 14.34
C VAL A 177 23.02 -21.21 14.83
N LEU A 178 23.05 -20.93 16.13
CA LEU A 178 22.57 -19.66 16.68
C LEU A 178 23.36 -18.47 16.14
N GLY A 179 24.70 -18.56 16.11
CA GLY A 179 25.55 -17.49 15.58
C GLY A 179 25.25 -17.16 14.12
N ILE A 180 25.18 -18.19 13.27
CA ILE A 180 24.82 -18.05 11.83
C ILE A 180 23.39 -17.49 11.71
N GLY A 181 22.45 -18.02 12.50
CA GLY A 181 21.08 -17.57 12.50
C GLY A 181 20.91 -16.08 12.83
N ILE A 182 21.66 -15.57 13.83
CA ILE A 182 21.66 -14.14 14.19
C ILE A 182 22.15 -13.30 13.02
N LEU A 183 23.25 -13.67 12.39
CA LEU A 183 23.81 -12.95 11.25
C LEU A 183 22.84 -12.92 10.07
N LEU A 184 22.29 -14.07 9.73
CA LEU A 184 21.35 -14.20 8.61
C LEU A 184 20.05 -13.42 8.86
N SER A 185 19.47 -13.55 10.07
CA SER A 185 18.28 -12.80 10.46
C SER A 185 18.50 -11.30 10.46
N TYR A 186 19.66 -10.82 10.93
CA TYR A 186 19.99 -9.41 10.90
C TYR A 186 20.13 -8.87 9.47
N PHE A 187 20.78 -9.64 8.60
CA PHE A 187 20.94 -9.31 7.19
C PHE A 187 19.58 -9.22 6.49
N LEU A 188 18.74 -10.23 6.63
CA LEU A 188 17.40 -10.28 6.04
C LEU A 188 16.51 -9.15 6.57
N ALA A 189 16.49 -8.94 7.89
CA ALA A 189 15.76 -7.85 8.51
C ALA A 189 16.21 -6.46 7.99
N SER A 190 17.52 -6.33 7.68
CA SER A 190 18.07 -5.09 7.13
C SER A 190 17.58 -4.83 5.70
N ILE A 191 17.57 -5.87 4.85
CA ILE A 191 17.09 -5.77 3.46
C ILE A 191 15.60 -5.35 3.43
N LEU A 192 14.76 -5.98 4.23
CA LEU A 192 13.33 -5.70 4.25
C LEU A 192 12.98 -4.33 4.89
N THR A 193 13.76 -3.90 5.89
CA THR A 193 13.39 -2.70 6.66
C THR A 193 13.93 -1.40 6.04
N LYS A 194 15.06 -1.42 5.34
CA LYS A 194 15.66 -0.22 4.75
C LYS A 194 14.74 0.50 3.75
N PRO A 195 14.12 -0.19 2.77
CA PRO A 195 13.19 0.44 1.83
C PRO A 195 11.99 1.09 2.53
N LEU A 196 11.39 0.40 3.51
CA LEU A 196 10.26 0.92 4.29
C LEU A 196 10.63 2.18 5.08
N GLN A 197 11.85 2.26 5.62
CA GLN A 197 12.33 3.46 6.29
C GLN A 197 12.50 4.63 5.32
N ARG A 198 13.01 4.38 4.10
CA ARG A 198 13.11 5.40 3.04
C ARG A 198 11.74 5.92 2.65
N LEU A 199 10.79 5.02 2.45
CA LEU A 199 9.40 5.37 2.14
C LEU A 199 8.79 6.27 3.22
N SER A 200 8.99 5.94 4.49
CA SER A 200 8.56 6.76 5.63
C SER A 200 9.25 8.13 5.67
N GLN A 201 10.54 8.21 5.33
CA GLN A 201 11.26 9.48 5.27
C GLN A 201 10.76 10.37 4.15
N VAL A 202 10.61 9.84 2.93
CA VAL A 202 10.07 10.58 1.79
C VAL A 202 8.64 11.04 2.05
N SER A 203 7.81 10.17 2.65
CA SER A 203 6.45 10.55 3.07
C SER A 203 6.44 11.75 4.02
N LYS A 204 7.39 11.81 4.95
CA LYS A 204 7.51 12.95 5.86
C LYS A 204 7.96 14.21 5.14
N GLN A 205 8.94 14.12 4.23
CA GLN A 205 9.39 15.26 3.42
C GLN A 205 8.27 15.85 2.57
N ILE A 206 7.44 14.98 1.95
CA ILE A 206 6.25 15.41 1.21
C ILE A 206 5.24 16.10 2.13
N ALA A 207 5.00 15.57 3.33
CA ALA A 207 4.12 16.19 4.33
C ALA A 207 4.64 17.56 4.81
N ASP A 208 5.96 17.73 4.87
CA ASP A 208 6.64 18.98 5.21
C ASP A 208 6.70 19.98 4.02
N GLY A 209 6.14 19.59 2.83
CA GLY A 209 6.00 20.47 1.66
C GLY A 209 7.06 20.28 0.56
N ASP A 210 8.00 19.34 0.70
CA ASP A 210 8.94 19.01 -0.38
C ASP A 210 8.38 17.94 -1.30
N TYR A 211 7.69 18.39 -2.34
CA TYR A 211 7.07 17.50 -3.34
C TYR A 211 8.05 17.04 -4.44
N SER A 212 9.31 17.48 -4.43
CA SER A 212 10.30 17.12 -5.45
C SER A 212 10.90 15.73 -5.23
N VAL A 213 10.84 15.23 -4.00
CA VAL A 213 11.45 13.95 -3.58
C VAL A 213 10.67 12.77 -4.14
N ARG A 214 11.42 11.72 -4.51
CA ARG A 214 10.83 10.44 -4.96
C ARG A 214 11.49 9.28 -4.25
N VAL A 215 10.74 8.20 -4.08
CA VAL A 215 11.26 6.94 -3.56
C VAL A 215 11.98 6.20 -4.68
N PRO A 216 13.28 5.84 -4.52
CA PRO A 216 13.98 5.08 -5.54
C PRO A 216 13.45 3.64 -5.60
N VAL A 217 13.15 3.18 -6.82
CA VAL A 217 12.70 1.80 -7.08
C VAL A 217 13.95 0.95 -7.32
N HIS A 218 14.22 0.00 -6.42
CA HIS A 218 15.42 -0.84 -6.49
C HIS A 218 15.10 -2.34 -6.63
N THR A 219 13.87 -2.74 -6.42
CA THR A 219 13.44 -4.14 -6.43
C THR A 219 12.21 -4.30 -7.33
N GLU A 220 12.03 -5.50 -7.89
CA GLU A 220 10.85 -5.87 -8.71
C GLU A 220 9.81 -6.65 -7.89
N ASP A 221 9.92 -6.62 -6.56
CA ASP A 221 9.02 -7.25 -5.62
C ASP A 221 7.88 -6.29 -5.17
N GLU A 222 7.09 -6.72 -4.18
CA GLU A 222 5.98 -5.94 -3.62
C GLU A 222 6.45 -4.60 -3.02
N ILE A 223 7.71 -4.50 -2.61
CA ILE A 223 8.31 -3.25 -2.11
C ILE A 223 8.61 -2.29 -3.27
N GLY A 224 9.05 -2.84 -4.41
CA GLY A 224 9.24 -2.07 -5.64
C GLY A 224 7.90 -1.52 -6.15
N GLU A 225 6.87 -2.36 -6.22
CA GLU A 225 5.52 -1.96 -6.62
C GLU A 225 4.95 -0.87 -5.69
N LEU A 226 5.11 -1.02 -4.38
CA LEU A 226 4.71 -0.01 -3.39
C LEU A 226 5.42 1.33 -3.65
N SER A 227 6.71 1.30 -4.00
CA SER A 227 7.49 2.51 -4.30
C SER A 227 6.99 3.21 -5.57
N ILE A 228 6.63 2.45 -6.60
CA ILE A 228 6.03 2.97 -7.86
C ILE A 228 4.68 3.63 -7.55
N ASN A 229 3.80 2.93 -6.86
CA ASN A 229 2.47 3.42 -6.51
C ASN A 229 2.53 4.68 -5.63
N PHE A 230 3.49 4.73 -4.71
CA PHE A 230 3.73 5.92 -3.89
C PHE A 230 4.18 7.13 -4.73
N ASN A 231 5.10 6.93 -5.66
CA ASN A 231 5.57 7.98 -6.58
C ASN A 231 4.44 8.50 -7.47
N TYR A 232 3.61 7.58 -8.02
CA TYR A 232 2.42 7.95 -8.80
C TYR A 232 1.42 8.77 -7.99
N MET A 233 1.13 8.35 -6.75
CA MET A 233 0.27 9.13 -5.85
C MET A 233 0.81 10.54 -5.61
N THR A 234 2.13 10.66 -5.42
CA THR A 234 2.79 11.97 -5.22
C THR A 234 2.66 12.85 -6.46
N GLU A 235 2.82 12.28 -7.66
CA GLU A 235 2.65 13.00 -8.92
C GLU A 235 1.24 13.54 -9.09
N GLN A 236 0.22 12.71 -8.83
CA GLN A 236 -1.18 13.11 -8.86
C GLN A 236 -1.50 14.21 -7.82
N LEU A 237 -0.87 14.16 -6.65
CA LEU A 237 -1.01 15.20 -5.64
C LEU A 237 -0.45 16.55 -6.13
N VAL A 238 0.76 16.54 -6.71
CA VAL A 238 1.41 17.75 -7.27
C VAL A 238 0.56 18.35 -8.38
N GLU A 239 0.06 17.54 -9.31
CA GLU A 239 -0.81 18.01 -10.39
C GLU A 239 -2.06 18.72 -9.85
N LYS A 240 -2.72 18.12 -8.85
CA LYS A 240 -3.90 18.71 -8.21
C LYS A 240 -3.59 20.01 -7.46
N LEU A 241 -2.45 20.07 -6.77
CA LEU A 241 -2.00 21.29 -6.10
C LEU A 241 -1.73 22.42 -7.09
N MET A 242 -1.04 22.14 -8.21
CA MET A 242 -0.82 23.10 -9.28
C MET A 242 -2.12 23.63 -9.88
N LYS A 243 -3.09 22.72 -10.10
CA LYS A 243 -4.41 23.12 -10.60
C LYS A 243 -5.17 23.99 -9.60
N LEU A 244 -5.08 23.68 -8.31
CA LEU A 244 -5.70 24.48 -7.25
C LEU A 244 -5.06 25.88 -7.19
N ASP A 245 -3.72 25.98 -7.23
CA ASP A 245 -3.01 27.27 -7.25
C ASP A 245 -3.42 28.12 -8.45
N GLN A 246 -3.55 27.51 -9.64
CA GLN A 246 -4.03 28.21 -10.83
C GLN A 246 -5.47 28.71 -10.67
N LEU A 247 -6.35 27.92 -10.06
CA LEU A 247 -7.73 28.32 -9.79
C LEU A 247 -7.78 29.50 -8.80
N LEU A 248 -6.95 29.48 -7.75
CA LEU A 248 -6.86 30.56 -6.79
C LEU A 248 -6.36 31.85 -7.46
N LYS A 249 -5.31 31.80 -8.27
CA LYS A 249 -4.80 32.95 -9.04
C LYS A 249 -5.87 33.53 -9.96
N ASN A 250 -6.56 32.67 -10.70
CA ASN A 250 -7.65 33.12 -11.59
C ASN A 250 -8.78 33.80 -10.79
N GLN A 251 -9.06 33.30 -9.58
CA GLN A 251 -10.05 33.93 -8.69
C GLN A 251 -9.59 35.28 -8.15
N GLU A 252 -8.32 35.40 -7.76
CA GLU A 252 -7.73 36.67 -7.30
C GLU A 252 -7.74 37.73 -8.41
N GLU A 253 -7.32 37.38 -9.64
CA GLU A 253 -7.35 38.23 -10.81
C GLU A 253 -8.79 38.70 -11.14
N PHE A 254 -9.75 37.79 -11.08
CA PHE A 254 -11.17 38.09 -11.26
C PHE A 254 -11.66 39.10 -10.23
N MET A 255 -11.38 38.91 -8.93
CA MET A 255 -11.80 39.80 -7.85
C MET A 255 -11.13 41.17 -7.95
N GLY A 256 -9.83 41.19 -8.32
CA GLY A 256 -9.09 42.43 -8.56
C GLY A 256 -9.67 43.26 -9.72
N SER A 257 -10.01 42.59 -10.82
CA SER A 257 -10.65 43.23 -11.99
C SER A 257 -12.05 43.72 -11.68
N LEU A 258 -12.84 42.94 -10.92
CA LEU A 258 -14.17 43.36 -10.46
C LEU A 258 -14.10 44.65 -9.60
N ALA A 259 -13.20 44.66 -8.60
CA ALA A 259 -13.02 45.81 -7.73
C ALA A 259 -12.64 47.07 -8.53
N HIS A 260 -11.77 46.92 -9.53
CA HIS A 260 -11.36 48.04 -10.39
C HIS A 260 -12.51 48.56 -11.26
N GLU A 261 -13.27 47.66 -11.92
CA GLU A 261 -14.42 48.02 -12.78
C GLU A 261 -15.60 48.61 -11.98
N MET A 262 -15.73 48.29 -10.70
CA MET A 262 -16.69 48.93 -9.80
C MET A 262 -16.22 50.29 -9.26
N LYS A 263 -14.93 50.43 -8.92
CA LYS A 263 -14.36 51.64 -8.35
C LYS A 263 -14.49 52.84 -9.30
N THR A 264 -14.22 52.64 -10.59
CA THR A 264 -14.22 53.71 -11.60
C THR A 264 -15.59 54.41 -11.71
N PRO A 265 -16.72 53.71 -12.00
CA PRO A 265 -18.02 54.38 -12.08
C PRO A 265 -18.48 54.96 -10.75
N LEU A 266 -18.16 54.32 -9.63
CA LEU A 266 -18.53 54.81 -8.30
C LEU A 266 -17.79 56.13 -7.99
N THR A 267 -16.51 56.23 -8.33
CA THR A 267 -15.72 57.45 -8.16
C THR A 267 -16.29 58.61 -9.03
N SER A 268 -16.70 58.29 -10.29
CA SER A 268 -17.34 59.29 -11.17
C SER A 268 -18.68 59.75 -10.62
N ILE A 269 -19.54 58.82 -10.17
CA ILE A 269 -20.85 59.18 -9.57
C ILE A 269 -20.65 60.09 -8.36
N ILE A 270 -19.72 59.74 -7.45
CA ILE A 270 -19.42 60.56 -6.25
C ILE A 270 -18.89 61.95 -6.66
N GLY A 271 -17.93 61.98 -7.62
CA GLY A 271 -17.34 63.26 -8.08
C GLY A 271 -18.36 64.19 -8.71
N TYR A 272 -19.24 63.70 -9.59
CA TYR A 272 -20.33 64.51 -10.17
C TYR A 272 -21.41 64.88 -9.14
N ALA A 273 -21.71 64.00 -8.18
CA ALA A 273 -22.61 64.32 -7.09
C ALA A 273 -22.05 65.40 -6.17
N ASP A 274 -20.74 65.38 -5.87
CA ASP A 274 -20.07 66.41 -5.10
C ASP A 274 -20.03 67.75 -5.88
N LEU A 275 -19.81 67.69 -7.19
CA LEU A 275 -19.89 68.87 -8.07
C LEU A 275 -21.28 69.51 -8.03
N MET A 276 -22.33 68.70 -8.06
CA MET A 276 -23.73 69.18 -7.94
C MET A 276 -24.05 69.85 -6.56
N ARG A 277 -23.29 69.59 -5.56
CA ARG A 277 -23.44 70.21 -4.22
C ARG A 277 -22.83 71.63 -4.15
N MET A 278 -22.07 72.04 -5.16
CA MET A 278 -21.48 73.35 -5.24
C MET A 278 -22.51 74.37 -5.71
N GLU A 279 -22.65 75.51 -5.06
CA GLU A 279 -23.71 76.54 -5.32
C GLU A 279 -23.56 77.32 -6.62
N SER A 280 -22.54 77.03 -7.48
CA SER A 280 -22.20 77.89 -8.63
C SER A 280 -22.32 77.22 -9.99
N LEU A 281 -23.07 76.16 -10.14
CA LEU A 281 -23.27 75.41 -11.42
C LEU A 281 -24.40 76.05 -12.24
N SER A 282 -24.17 76.18 -13.55
CA SER A 282 -25.22 76.52 -14.52
C SER A 282 -26.22 75.35 -14.70
N GLU A 283 -27.41 75.67 -15.18
CA GLU A 283 -28.44 74.65 -15.49
C GLU A 283 -27.94 73.54 -16.49
N GLU A 284 -27.08 73.93 -17.44
CA GLU A 284 -26.46 73.00 -18.40
C GLU A 284 -25.46 72.08 -17.72
N GLU A 285 -24.59 72.60 -16.83
CA GLU A 285 -23.64 71.80 -16.09
C GLU A 285 -24.33 70.85 -15.10
N GLN A 286 -25.44 71.28 -14.46
CA GLN A 286 -26.23 70.38 -13.62
C GLN A 286 -26.86 69.25 -14.41
N LYS A 287 -27.39 69.54 -15.61
CA LYS A 287 -27.97 68.51 -16.48
C LYS A 287 -26.97 67.53 -17.01
N GLU A 288 -25.75 68.01 -17.32
CA GLU A 288 -24.63 67.19 -17.73
C GLU A 288 -24.18 66.28 -16.58
N ALA A 289 -23.97 66.82 -15.38
CA ALA A 289 -23.62 66.03 -14.19
C ALA A 289 -24.67 64.95 -13.86
N CYS A 290 -25.95 65.30 -13.90
CA CYS A 290 -27.04 64.32 -13.73
C CYS A 290 -27.00 63.20 -14.80
N SER A 291 -26.70 63.57 -16.05
CA SER A 291 -26.58 62.60 -17.15
C SER A 291 -25.42 61.61 -16.93
N TYR A 292 -24.27 62.13 -16.45
CA TYR A 292 -23.12 61.27 -16.10
C TYR A 292 -23.41 60.34 -14.91
N ILE A 293 -24.04 60.84 -13.84
CA ILE A 293 -24.44 60.02 -12.70
C ILE A 293 -25.39 58.93 -13.14
N TYR A 294 -26.39 59.27 -13.96
CA TYR A 294 -27.36 58.26 -14.49
C TYR A 294 -26.69 57.22 -15.37
N SER A 295 -25.80 57.64 -16.29
CA SER A 295 -25.12 56.75 -17.21
C SER A 295 -24.16 55.76 -16.47
N GLU A 296 -23.41 56.27 -15.49
CA GLU A 296 -22.51 55.40 -14.71
C GLU A 296 -23.29 54.52 -13.73
N GLY A 297 -24.41 54.99 -13.15
CA GLY A 297 -25.31 54.15 -12.36
C GLY A 297 -25.92 53.00 -13.19
N LYS A 298 -26.36 53.29 -14.44
CA LYS A 298 -26.87 52.30 -15.37
C LYS A 298 -25.78 51.29 -15.80
N ARG A 299 -24.55 51.75 -15.99
CA ARG A 299 -23.39 50.92 -16.26
C ARG A 299 -23.09 49.95 -15.10
N LEU A 300 -23.15 50.44 -13.87
CA LEU A 300 -22.95 49.63 -12.66
C LEU A 300 -24.06 48.56 -12.50
N GLN A 301 -25.33 48.96 -12.75
CA GLN A 301 -26.44 48.05 -12.75
C GLN A 301 -26.26 46.91 -13.77
N ASN A 302 -25.87 47.23 -15.01
CA ASN A 302 -25.60 46.24 -16.06
C ASN A 302 -24.41 45.31 -15.72
N LEU A 303 -23.36 45.85 -15.09
CA LEU A 303 -22.26 45.05 -14.58
C LEU A 303 -22.74 44.01 -13.57
N SER A 304 -23.53 44.47 -12.56
CA SER A 304 -24.09 43.59 -11.52
C SER A 304 -24.99 42.49 -12.10
N LEU A 305 -25.87 42.85 -13.03
CA LEU A 305 -26.74 41.86 -13.68
C LEU A 305 -25.97 40.79 -14.49
N LYS A 306 -24.91 41.23 -15.24
CA LYS A 306 -24.05 40.29 -15.97
C LYS A 306 -23.27 39.37 -15.05
N LEU A 307 -22.74 39.90 -13.92
CA LEU A 307 -22.07 39.13 -12.91
C LEU A 307 -22.98 38.09 -12.25
N MET A 308 -24.19 38.52 -11.86
CA MET A 308 -25.21 37.55 -11.33
C MET A 308 -25.54 36.44 -12.33
N LYS A 309 -25.75 36.78 -13.61
CA LYS A 309 -25.93 35.76 -14.64
C LYS A 309 -24.78 34.78 -14.73
N LEU A 310 -23.54 35.27 -14.71
CA LEU A 310 -22.34 34.43 -14.76
C LEU A 310 -22.25 33.48 -13.54
N LEU A 311 -22.59 33.96 -12.34
CA LEU A 311 -22.58 33.15 -11.13
C LEU A 311 -23.69 32.09 -11.13
N VAL A 312 -24.88 32.43 -11.63
CA VAL A 312 -26.01 31.49 -11.77
C VAL A 312 -25.64 30.38 -12.77
N LEU A 313 -25.04 30.73 -13.91
CA LEU A 313 -24.61 29.76 -14.92
C LEU A 313 -23.58 28.75 -14.42
N LYS A 314 -22.72 29.15 -13.50
CA LYS A 314 -21.71 28.24 -12.93
C LYS A 314 -22.28 27.21 -11.94
N ASN A 315 -23.41 27.54 -11.28
CA ASN A 315 -23.89 26.79 -10.12
C ASN A 315 -25.27 26.15 -10.31
N GLN A 316 -25.92 26.33 -11.45
CA GLN A 316 -27.28 25.83 -11.70
C GLN A 316 -27.27 24.78 -12.81
N GLU A 317 -28.07 23.74 -12.64
CA GLU A 317 -28.40 22.79 -13.71
C GLU A 317 -29.52 23.32 -14.58
N PHE A 318 -29.39 23.17 -15.87
CA PHE A 318 -30.33 23.68 -16.85
C PHE A 318 -31.06 22.54 -17.57
N GLN A 319 -32.35 22.74 -17.86
CA GLN A 319 -33.15 21.76 -18.59
C GLN A 319 -33.00 21.97 -20.11
N MET A 320 -32.39 21.01 -20.77
CA MET A 320 -32.22 21.02 -22.22
C MET A 320 -33.51 20.59 -22.91
N GLN A 321 -33.95 21.35 -23.92
CA GLN A 321 -35.12 21.08 -24.72
C GLN A 321 -34.77 20.90 -26.19
N LYS A 322 -35.46 20.01 -26.91
CA LYS A 322 -35.30 19.89 -28.36
C LYS A 322 -35.89 21.14 -29.05
N GLN A 323 -35.02 21.90 -29.71
CA GLN A 323 -35.39 23.15 -30.36
C GLN A 323 -34.71 23.24 -31.72
N ASP A 324 -35.46 23.75 -32.73
CA ASP A 324 -34.87 24.06 -34.03
C ASP A 324 -34.13 25.40 -33.97
N LEU A 325 -32.88 25.39 -34.44
CA LEU A 325 -31.98 26.54 -34.40
C LEU A 325 -32.40 27.64 -35.40
N GLU A 326 -32.95 27.27 -36.57
CA GLU A 326 -33.28 28.24 -37.63
C GLU A 326 -34.29 29.29 -37.16
N PRO A 327 -35.51 28.93 -36.70
CA PRO A 327 -36.51 29.92 -36.29
C PRO A 327 -36.04 30.73 -35.09
N MET A 328 -35.22 30.11 -34.19
CA MET A 328 -34.68 30.79 -33.03
C MET A 328 -33.65 31.86 -33.43
N ILE A 329 -32.70 31.54 -34.30
CA ILE A 329 -31.71 32.48 -34.79
C ILE A 329 -32.36 33.63 -35.53
N ARG A 330 -33.38 33.34 -36.40
CA ARG A 330 -34.17 34.36 -37.10
C ARG A 330 -34.87 35.31 -36.13
N ALA A 331 -35.45 34.79 -35.06
CA ALA A 331 -36.14 35.61 -34.05
C ALA A 331 -35.14 36.54 -33.31
N VAL A 332 -33.96 36.03 -32.99
CA VAL A 332 -32.91 36.85 -32.39
C VAL A 332 -32.42 37.92 -33.34
N ALA A 333 -32.16 37.58 -34.59
CA ALA A 333 -31.76 38.52 -35.64
C ALA A 333 -32.78 39.63 -35.86
N ALA A 334 -34.07 39.28 -35.91
CA ALA A 334 -35.17 40.24 -36.03
C ALA A 334 -35.23 41.22 -34.83
N SER A 335 -34.93 40.77 -33.62
CA SER A 335 -34.87 41.64 -32.44
C SER A 335 -33.74 42.69 -32.48
N MET A 336 -32.72 42.48 -33.31
CA MET A 336 -31.62 43.39 -33.53
C MET A 336 -31.77 44.30 -34.73
N GLN A 337 -32.87 44.15 -35.49
CA GLN A 337 -33.05 44.82 -36.79
C GLN A 337 -32.91 46.33 -36.70
N TYR A 338 -33.55 46.97 -35.71
CA TYR A 338 -33.43 48.42 -35.51
C TYR A 338 -31.98 48.89 -35.34
N ARG A 339 -31.19 48.19 -34.58
CA ARG A 339 -29.78 48.52 -34.35
C ARG A 339 -28.89 48.30 -35.59
N LEU A 340 -29.21 47.24 -36.37
CA LEU A 340 -28.55 46.97 -37.63
C LEU A 340 -28.85 48.07 -38.68
N GLU A 341 -30.09 48.51 -38.76
CA GLU A 341 -30.51 49.61 -39.64
C GLU A 341 -29.86 50.95 -39.23
N GLU A 342 -29.86 51.26 -37.93
CA GLU A 342 -29.25 52.47 -37.40
C GLU A 342 -27.75 52.58 -37.77
N GLN A 343 -27.01 51.46 -37.73
CA GLN A 343 -25.58 51.37 -38.13
C GLN A 343 -25.39 51.03 -39.60
N LYS A 344 -26.45 50.88 -40.40
CA LYS A 344 -26.43 50.54 -41.81
C LYS A 344 -25.70 49.20 -42.09
N VAL A 345 -25.76 48.24 -41.16
CA VAL A 345 -25.09 46.94 -41.25
C VAL A 345 -25.96 45.98 -42.07
N LEU A 346 -25.38 45.35 -43.09
CA LEU A 346 -26.06 44.32 -43.88
C LEU A 346 -26.01 42.98 -43.14
N LEU A 347 -27.19 42.39 -42.89
CA LEU A 347 -27.32 41.08 -42.23
C LEU A 347 -27.55 39.98 -43.27
N ASN A 348 -26.64 39.02 -43.36
CA ASN A 348 -26.75 37.82 -44.18
C ASN A 348 -27.09 36.60 -43.33
N LEU A 349 -28.22 35.93 -43.59
CA LEU A 349 -28.62 34.71 -42.90
C LEU A 349 -28.60 33.50 -43.84
N ASN A 350 -27.73 32.57 -43.59
CA ASN A 350 -27.66 31.27 -44.31
C ASN A 350 -27.98 30.16 -43.29
N LEU A 351 -29.24 29.94 -43.02
CA LEU A 351 -29.72 29.08 -41.96
C LEU A 351 -30.35 27.81 -42.49
N LYS A 352 -30.10 26.70 -41.83
CA LYS A 352 -30.69 25.39 -42.05
C LYS A 352 -31.48 24.95 -40.82
N SER A 353 -32.56 24.21 -41.01
CA SER A 353 -33.31 23.59 -39.93
C SER A 353 -32.46 22.48 -39.31
N VAL A 354 -32.03 22.68 -38.08
CA VAL A 354 -31.20 21.73 -37.26
C VAL A 354 -31.79 21.69 -35.86
N VAL A 355 -32.23 20.51 -35.44
CA VAL A 355 -32.82 20.34 -34.10
C VAL A 355 -31.78 19.89 -33.11
N CYS A 356 -31.56 20.69 -32.06
CA CYS A 356 -30.59 20.42 -30.99
C CYS A 356 -31.23 20.40 -29.62
N LYS A 357 -30.62 19.70 -28.68
CA LYS A 357 -30.96 19.77 -27.26
C LYS A 357 -30.25 20.97 -26.63
N ILE A 358 -31.00 22.03 -26.41
CA ILE A 358 -30.50 23.31 -25.92
C ILE A 358 -31.36 23.90 -24.82
N GLU A 359 -30.82 24.83 -24.07
CA GLU A 359 -31.58 25.77 -23.24
C GLU A 359 -31.86 27.03 -24.11
N PRO A 360 -33.12 27.29 -24.51
CA PRO A 360 -33.43 28.32 -25.54
C PRO A 360 -33.03 29.72 -25.15
N ASP A 361 -33.23 30.13 -23.90
CA ASP A 361 -32.99 31.52 -23.48
C ASP A 361 -31.48 31.80 -23.27
N LEU A 362 -30.71 30.78 -22.88
CA LEU A 362 -29.26 30.90 -22.85
C LEU A 362 -28.66 31.00 -24.24
N LEU A 363 -29.14 30.18 -25.19
CA LEU A 363 -28.63 30.23 -26.56
C LEU A 363 -29.03 31.52 -27.27
N LYS A 364 -30.26 32.04 -27.05
CA LYS A 364 -30.63 33.38 -27.49
C LYS A 364 -29.71 34.45 -26.93
N SER A 365 -29.40 34.39 -25.62
CA SER A 365 -28.50 35.33 -24.96
C SER A 365 -27.08 35.25 -25.54
N LEU A 366 -26.58 34.05 -25.87
CA LEU A 366 -25.29 33.82 -26.53
C LEU A 366 -25.23 34.53 -27.88
N ILE A 367 -26.23 34.27 -28.77
CA ILE A 367 -26.27 34.84 -30.10
C ILE A 367 -26.39 36.37 -30.03
N LEU A 368 -27.25 36.91 -29.16
CA LEU A 368 -27.39 38.34 -28.92
C LEU A 368 -26.06 38.99 -28.48
N ASN A 369 -25.32 38.37 -27.56
CA ASN A 369 -24.02 38.91 -27.10
C ASN A 369 -23.00 38.93 -28.24
N LEU A 370 -22.97 37.88 -29.09
CA LEU A 370 -22.01 37.80 -30.21
C LEU A 370 -22.39 38.80 -31.31
N MET A 371 -23.67 38.95 -31.64
CA MET A 371 -24.13 39.97 -32.57
C MET A 371 -23.84 41.39 -32.07
N ASP A 372 -24.05 41.67 -30.79
CA ASP A 372 -23.74 42.96 -30.16
C ASP A 372 -22.22 43.27 -30.19
N ASN A 373 -21.37 42.25 -29.99
CA ASN A 373 -19.92 42.39 -30.10
C ASN A 373 -19.51 42.66 -31.55
N ALA A 374 -20.11 41.94 -32.52
CA ALA A 374 -19.84 42.17 -33.95
C ALA A 374 -20.25 43.62 -34.37
N LEU A 375 -21.43 44.10 -33.96
CA LEU A 375 -21.88 45.50 -34.22
C LEU A 375 -20.86 46.48 -33.65
N LYS A 376 -20.40 46.30 -32.42
CA LYS A 376 -19.40 47.17 -31.77
C LYS A 376 -18.04 47.15 -32.44
N SER A 377 -17.68 46.09 -33.16
CA SER A 377 -16.39 45.99 -33.88
C SER A 377 -16.43 46.63 -35.24
N MET A 378 -17.60 46.83 -35.83
CA MET A 378 -17.79 47.41 -37.14
C MET A 378 -18.01 48.92 -37.09
N ASP A 379 -17.66 49.57 -38.17
CA ASP A 379 -18.10 50.94 -38.49
C ASP A 379 -19.40 50.88 -39.32
N GLU A 380 -20.03 52.06 -39.66
CA GLU A 380 -21.22 52.09 -40.46
C GLU A 380 -21.03 51.40 -41.82
N GLY A 381 -22.05 50.60 -42.26
CA GLY A 381 -22.00 49.87 -43.52
C GLY A 381 -21.28 48.49 -43.45
N GLY A 382 -21.08 47.96 -42.23
CA GLY A 382 -20.51 46.61 -42.05
C GLY A 382 -21.37 45.46 -42.56
N ILE A 383 -20.84 44.27 -42.58
CA ILE A 383 -21.52 43.03 -42.98
C ILE A 383 -21.43 42.05 -41.82
N LEU A 384 -22.59 41.60 -41.32
CA LEU A 384 -22.74 40.56 -40.35
C LEU A 384 -23.35 39.31 -40.99
N SER A 385 -22.71 38.18 -40.92
CA SER A 385 -23.19 36.92 -41.47
C SER A 385 -23.40 35.89 -40.35
N ILE A 386 -24.53 35.20 -40.39
CA ILE A 386 -24.84 34.09 -39.49
C ILE A 386 -25.16 32.84 -40.33
N GLU A 387 -24.40 31.78 -40.09
CA GLU A 387 -24.58 30.50 -40.77
C GLU A 387 -24.64 29.38 -39.74
N ASN A 388 -25.50 28.36 -39.96
CA ASN A 388 -25.47 27.14 -39.16
C ASN A 388 -25.42 25.90 -40.04
N LYS A 389 -24.73 24.88 -39.55
CA LYS A 389 -24.57 23.59 -40.25
C LYS A 389 -24.75 22.44 -39.26
N ALA A 390 -25.40 21.38 -39.66
CA ALA A 390 -25.41 20.12 -38.93
C ALA A 390 -24.04 19.43 -39.09
N THR A 391 -23.60 18.74 -38.04
CA THR A 391 -22.40 17.91 -38.02
C THR A 391 -22.71 16.58 -37.36
N GLU A 392 -21.86 15.57 -37.53
CA GLU A 392 -22.02 14.25 -36.89
C GLU A 392 -22.13 14.33 -35.36
N GLU A 393 -21.48 15.31 -34.74
CA GLU A 393 -21.44 15.50 -33.29
C GLU A 393 -22.44 16.51 -32.75
N GLY A 394 -23.17 17.20 -33.66
CA GLY A 394 -24.12 18.26 -33.23
C GLY A 394 -24.36 19.32 -34.31
N ALA A 395 -24.32 20.60 -33.92
CA ALA A 395 -24.43 21.73 -34.84
C ALA A 395 -23.27 22.70 -34.68
N LYS A 396 -22.89 23.34 -35.78
CA LYS A 396 -21.94 24.47 -35.78
C LYS A 396 -22.69 25.73 -36.19
N ILE A 397 -22.52 26.80 -35.41
CA ILE A 397 -23.03 28.14 -35.70
C ILE A 397 -21.84 29.05 -35.97
N TYR A 398 -21.82 29.75 -37.08
CA TYR A 398 -20.80 30.71 -37.44
C TYR A 398 -21.42 32.13 -37.39
N ILE A 399 -20.76 33.02 -36.67
CA ILE A 399 -21.13 34.44 -36.65
C ILE A 399 -19.90 35.21 -37.11
N SER A 400 -19.98 35.86 -38.26
CA SER A 400 -18.83 36.50 -38.90
C SER A 400 -19.14 37.99 -39.14
N ASP A 401 -18.23 38.87 -38.77
CA ASP A 401 -18.22 40.29 -39.03
C ASP A 401 -17.01 40.70 -39.90
N ASN A 402 -17.12 41.83 -40.56
CA ASN A 402 -16.01 42.48 -41.28
C ASN A 402 -15.41 43.68 -40.52
N GLY A 403 -15.48 43.63 -39.20
CA GLY A 403 -15.03 44.73 -38.34
C GLY A 403 -13.52 44.85 -38.20
N CYS A 404 -13.07 45.54 -37.18
CA CYS A 404 -11.63 45.81 -36.96
C CYS A 404 -10.77 44.57 -36.71
N GLY A 405 -11.35 43.42 -36.38
CA GLY A 405 -10.60 42.21 -36.04
C GLY A 405 -9.70 42.37 -34.81
N MET A 406 -8.88 41.34 -34.57
CA MET A 406 -7.94 41.38 -33.45
C MET A 406 -6.65 40.59 -33.76
N PRO A 407 -5.50 40.87 -33.07
CA PRO A 407 -4.29 40.10 -33.15
C PRO A 407 -4.45 38.68 -32.64
N LYS A 408 -3.73 37.71 -33.16
CA LYS A 408 -3.82 36.31 -32.79
C LYS A 408 -3.48 36.04 -31.31
N GLU A 409 -2.60 36.84 -30.76
CA GLU A 409 -2.16 36.74 -29.35
C GLU A 409 -3.28 37.09 -28.34
N GLU A 410 -4.25 37.91 -28.77
CA GLU A 410 -5.38 38.31 -27.95
C GLU A 410 -6.49 37.27 -27.89
N ILE A 411 -6.60 36.39 -28.90
CA ILE A 411 -7.67 35.41 -29.05
C ILE A 411 -7.78 34.48 -27.83
N SER A 412 -6.66 34.08 -27.24
CA SER A 412 -6.65 33.20 -26.08
C SER A 412 -7.22 33.86 -24.81
N LYS A 413 -7.22 35.19 -24.73
CA LYS A 413 -7.60 35.97 -23.54
C LYS A 413 -8.99 36.59 -23.61
N ILE A 414 -9.54 36.79 -24.81
CA ILE A 414 -10.81 37.53 -24.99
C ILE A 414 -12.02 36.88 -24.31
N THR A 415 -11.93 35.62 -23.95
CA THR A 415 -12.96 34.91 -23.17
C THR A 415 -12.78 35.00 -21.67
N GLU A 416 -11.67 35.58 -21.20
CA GLU A 416 -11.45 35.85 -19.78
C GLU A 416 -12.39 36.99 -19.32
N ALA A 417 -12.88 36.89 -18.10
CA ALA A 417 -13.76 37.90 -17.55
C ALA A 417 -12.98 39.24 -17.38
N PHE A 418 -13.62 40.36 -17.78
CA PHE A 418 -13.07 41.72 -17.75
C PHE A 418 -11.92 41.97 -18.74
N TYR A 419 -11.54 40.99 -19.55
CA TYR A 419 -10.50 41.19 -20.57
C TYR A 419 -11.04 42.02 -21.74
N ARG A 420 -10.19 42.91 -22.30
CA ARG A 420 -10.54 43.83 -23.40
C ARG A 420 -9.28 44.16 -24.20
N VAL A 421 -9.33 43.96 -25.53
CA VAL A 421 -8.25 44.27 -26.46
C VAL A 421 -7.91 45.76 -26.48
N ASP A 422 -8.92 46.63 -26.49
CA ASP A 422 -8.77 48.09 -26.44
C ASP A 422 -9.62 48.68 -25.32
N LYS A 423 -8.96 49.18 -24.24
CA LYS A 423 -9.61 49.78 -23.07
C LYS A 423 -10.21 51.16 -23.36
N SER A 424 -9.73 51.88 -24.38
CA SER A 424 -10.17 53.26 -24.69
C SER A 424 -11.45 53.27 -25.54
N ARG A 425 -11.45 52.54 -26.65
CA ARG A 425 -12.62 52.47 -27.57
C ARG A 425 -13.82 51.81 -26.90
N SER A 426 -13.59 50.77 -26.14
CA SER A 426 -14.65 49.98 -25.52
C SER A 426 -15.27 50.66 -24.26
N ARG A 427 -14.62 51.66 -23.62
CA ARG A 427 -15.24 52.48 -22.57
C ARG A 427 -16.36 53.35 -23.15
N LYS A 428 -16.16 53.96 -24.31
CA LYS A 428 -17.17 54.79 -24.99
C LYS A 428 -18.40 53.94 -25.42
N GLN A 429 -18.22 52.64 -25.69
CA GLN A 429 -19.28 51.72 -26.13
C GLN A 429 -19.91 50.92 -24.99
N GLY A 430 -19.60 51.18 -23.73
CA GLY A 430 -20.23 50.57 -22.53
C GLY A 430 -19.95 49.09 -22.31
N GLY A 431 -18.89 48.56 -22.89
CA GLY A 431 -18.49 47.14 -22.73
C GLY A 431 -17.74 46.89 -21.41
N VAL A 432 -18.19 45.92 -20.60
CA VAL A 432 -17.58 45.57 -19.31
C VAL A 432 -16.59 44.40 -19.41
N GLY A 433 -16.47 43.78 -20.58
CA GLY A 433 -15.60 42.59 -20.76
C GLY A 433 -16.16 41.29 -20.17
N LEU A 434 -17.46 41.22 -19.83
CA LEU A 434 -18.11 40.02 -19.33
C LEU A 434 -18.91 39.26 -20.40
N GLY A 435 -19.11 39.86 -21.60
CA GLY A 435 -19.96 39.27 -22.65
C GLY A 435 -19.42 37.95 -23.18
N LEU A 436 -18.16 37.89 -23.56
CA LEU A 436 -17.54 36.68 -24.09
C LEU A 436 -17.31 35.62 -23.01
N ALA A 437 -17.01 36.02 -21.77
CA ALA A 437 -16.97 35.10 -20.64
C ALA A 437 -18.33 34.41 -20.37
N LEU A 438 -19.41 35.18 -20.48
CA LEU A 438 -20.77 34.64 -20.42
C LEU A 438 -21.07 33.69 -21.60
N CYS A 439 -20.63 34.05 -22.82
CA CYS A 439 -20.75 33.19 -23.98
C CYS A 439 -20.03 31.87 -23.81
N LYS A 440 -18.80 31.90 -23.31
CA LYS A 440 -18.02 30.69 -23.03
C LYS A 440 -18.71 29.77 -22.03
N GLU A 441 -19.31 30.33 -20.98
CA GLU A 441 -20.02 29.55 -19.97
C GLU A 441 -21.32 28.94 -20.52
N ILE A 442 -22.07 29.68 -21.36
CA ILE A 442 -23.23 29.15 -22.03
C ILE A 442 -22.88 27.99 -22.96
N VAL A 443 -21.82 28.13 -23.75
CA VAL A 443 -21.33 27.05 -24.62
C VAL A 443 -20.92 25.83 -23.82
N ARG A 444 -20.22 26.00 -22.69
CA ARG A 444 -19.85 24.91 -21.78
C ARG A 444 -21.08 24.15 -21.25
N ILE A 445 -22.16 24.87 -20.88
CA ILE A 445 -23.43 24.28 -20.43
C ILE A 445 -24.05 23.41 -21.53
N HIS A 446 -23.88 23.80 -22.80
CA HIS A 446 -24.36 23.04 -23.95
C HIS A 446 -23.39 21.96 -24.44
N HIS A 447 -22.35 21.61 -23.62
CA HIS A 447 -21.32 20.64 -23.98
C HIS A 447 -20.61 20.91 -25.31
N GLY A 448 -20.50 22.18 -25.64
CA GLY A 448 -19.94 22.66 -26.89
C GLY A 448 -18.54 23.28 -26.72
N ASP A 449 -18.03 23.82 -27.82
CA ASP A 449 -16.79 24.59 -27.87
C ASP A 449 -16.97 25.89 -28.65
N MET A 450 -16.10 26.87 -28.40
CA MET A 450 -16.14 28.18 -29.03
C MET A 450 -14.75 28.59 -29.53
N GLU A 451 -14.61 28.69 -30.83
CA GLU A 451 -13.37 29.07 -31.51
C GLU A 451 -13.49 30.43 -32.18
N PHE A 452 -12.36 31.15 -32.26
CA PHE A 452 -12.29 32.47 -32.89
C PHE A 452 -11.24 32.46 -34.03
N ILE A 453 -11.65 32.97 -35.19
CA ILE A 453 -10.78 33.24 -36.31
C ILE A 453 -10.82 34.72 -36.57
N SER A 454 -9.72 35.45 -36.37
CA SER A 454 -9.66 36.90 -36.52
C SER A 454 -8.33 37.37 -37.06
N GLN A 455 -8.35 38.42 -37.83
CA GLN A 455 -7.17 39.15 -38.31
C GLN A 455 -7.46 40.66 -38.22
N PRO A 456 -6.50 41.49 -37.79
CA PRO A 456 -6.64 42.96 -37.78
C PRO A 456 -7.06 43.47 -39.18
N GLY A 457 -8.13 44.29 -39.19
CA GLY A 457 -8.70 44.91 -40.43
C GLY A 457 -9.49 43.97 -41.31
N LYS A 458 -9.69 42.67 -40.97
CA LYS A 458 -10.48 41.72 -41.79
C LYS A 458 -11.74 41.19 -41.08
N GLY A 459 -11.92 41.56 -39.84
CA GLY A 459 -13.06 41.13 -39.06
C GLY A 459 -12.79 39.87 -38.20
N THR A 460 -13.89 39.32 -37.63
CA THR A 460 -13.84 38.16 -36.75
C THR A 460 -14.91 37.16 -37.12
N THR A 461 -14.57 35.88 -37.11
CA THR A 461 -15.56 34.77 -37.17
C THR A 461 -15.53 34.02 -35.88
N VAL A 462 -16.64 33.90 -35.21
CA VAL A 462 -16.84 33.08 -34.04
C VAL A 462 -17.55 31.79 -34.47
N MET A 463 -16.91 30.66 -34.22
CA MET A 463 -17.48 29.34 -34.46
C MET A 463 -17.92 28.73 -33.15
N ILE A 464 -19.14 28.33 -33.02
CA ILE A 464 -19.73 27.70 -31.85
C ILE A 464 -20.13 26.28 -32.24
N THR A 465 -19.64 25.29 -31.52
CA THR A 465 -20.09 23.91 -31.63
C THR A 465 -21.09 23.62 -30.51
N ILE A 466 -22.21 22.98 -30.80
CA ILE A 466 -23.23 22.52 -29.84
C ILE A 466 -23.36 21.03 -30.00
N GLY A 467 -23.18 20.26 -28.91
CA GLY A 467 -23.30 18.80 -28.94
C GLY A 467 -24.78 18.32 -28.91
N GLY A 468 -24.97 17.05 -29.31
CA GLY A 468 -26.26 16.37 -29.17
C GLY A 468 -27.40 16.85 -30.08
N CYS A 469 -27.11 17.21 -31.31
CA CYS A 469 -28.09 17.62 -32.29
C CYS A 469 -28.39 16.49 -33.29
N ASP A 470 -29.67 16.33 -33.66
CA ASP A 470 -30.12 15.42 -34.72
C ASP A 470 -30.42 16.22 -35.99
N GLU A 471 -29.89 15.80 -37.12
CA GLU A 471 -30.29 16.35 -38.43
C GLU A 471 -31.72 15.93 -38.70
N LYS A 472 -32.65 16.86 -38.99
CA LYS A 472 -33.93 16.51 -39.60
C LYS A 472 -33.64 16.07 -41.04
N THR A 473 -33.58 14.77 -41.26
CA THR A 473 -33.67 14.20 -42.60
C THR A 473 -35.04 14.60 -43.18
N ASN A 474 -35.05 15.50 -44.14
CA ASN A 474 -36.21 15.75 -45.02
C ASN A 474 -36.45 14.58 -45.95
#